data_d1fbb00c14ea913526f5ef283bc16789
#
_entry.id   d1fbb00c14ea913526f5ef283bc16789
#
_cell.length_a   1.000
_cell.length_b   1.000
_cell.length_c   1.000
_cell.angle_alpha   90.00
_cell.angle_beta   90.00
_cell.angle_gamma   90.00
#
_symmetry.space_group_name_H-M   'P 1'
#
loop_
_entity.id
_entity.type
_entity.pdbx_description
1 polymer ?
#
loop_
_entity_poly.entity_id
_entity_poly.type
_entity_poly.pdbx_seq_one_letter_code
_entity_poly.pdbx_strand_id
1 'polypeptide(L)'
;MKPVSPRVVAVLTLMLAAAPARAAPADAVLGRWATPSKHGVVEITRCGASICGRLVNGDDIRANADARDVNNRNVAQRTRRLKDLTIIQGFRPDGDKWTDGSVYNPEDGGTYHGTITIDGADALRLKGCIFWPLCKTQTWTPLR
;
A
#
# COMPACT_ATOMS: atom_id res chain seq x y z
N MET A 1 -42.27 57.02 36.91
CA MET A 1 -41.88 56.43 35.60
C MET A 1 -40.45 55.96 35.68
N LYS A 2 -40.23 54.65 35.74
CA LYS A 2 -38.88 54.06 35.76
C LYS A 2 -38.50 53.65 34.33
N PRO A 3 -37.30 53.94 33.83
CA PRO A 3 -36.87 53.48 32.51
C PRO A 3 -36.52 52.01 32.54
N VAL A 4 -37.02 51.27 31.53
CA VAL A 4 -36.72 49.88 31.28
C VAL A 4 -35.44 49.82 30.48
N SER A 5 -34.37 49.21 31.03
CA SER A 5 -33.11 48.93 30.30
C SER A 5 -33.26 47.74 29.37
N PRO A 6 -32.84 47.86 28.08
CA PRO A 6 -32.80 46.71 27.21
C PRO A 6 -31.65 45.80 27.59
N ARG A 7 -31.93 44.52 27.89
CA ARG A 7 -30.92 43.48 28.05
C ARG A 7 -30.44 43.03 26.66
N VAL A 8 -29.21 43.39 26.37
CA VAL A 8 -28.50 42.88 25.18
C VAL A 8 -28.15 41.40 25.42
N VAL A 9 -28.83 40.51 24.73
CA VAL A 9 -28.47 39.07 24.73
C VAL A 9 -27.37 38.89 23.67
N ALA A 10 -26.14 38.71 24.13
CA ALA A 10 -25.02 38.34 23.26
C ALA A 10 -25.15 36.86 22.89
N VAL A 11 -25.50 36.56 21.64
CA VAL A 11 -25.49 35.21 21.08
C VAL A 11 -24.04 34.86 20.69
N LEU A 12 -23.39 34.05 21.51
CA LEU A 12 -22.06 33.55 21.23
C LEU A 12 -22.17 32.40 20.22
N THR A 13 -21.94 32.68 18.95
CA THR A 13 -21.86 31.69 17.87
C THR A 13 -20.55 30.91 18.00
N LEU A 14 -20.63 29.68 18.51
CA LEU A 14 -19.52 28.76 18.59
C LEU A 14 -19.24 28.21 17.17
N MET A 15 -18.22 28.75 16.48
CA MET A 15 -17.73 28.16 15.23
C MET A 15 -16.98 26.87 15.55
N LEU A 16 -17.59 25.71 15.28
CA LEU A 16 -16.89 24.44 15.25
C LEU A 16 -15.97 24.44 14.01
N ALA A 17 -14.68 24.65 14.22
CA ALA A 17 -13.67 24.40 13.21
C ALA A 17 -13.58 22.89 12.97
N ALA A 18 -14.08 22.40 11.83
CA ALA A 18 -13.86 21.03 11.40
C ALA A 18 -12.36 20.85 11.10
N ALA A 19 -11.64 20.13 11.96
CA ALA A 19 -10.26 19.72 11.68
C ALA A 19 -10.26 18.81 10.43
N PRO A 20 -9.31 18.99 9.49
CA PRO A 20 -9.19 18.09 8.34
C PRO A 20 -8.97 16.66 8.87
N ALA A 21 -9.84 15.74 8.47
CA ALA A 21 -9.67 14.33 8.75
C ALA A 21 -8.35 13.87 8.12
N ARG A 22 -7.33 13.62 8.94
CA ARG A 22 -6.11 12.95 8.50
C ARG A 22 -6.52 11.56 8.03
N ALA A 23 -6.25 11.25 6.75
CA ALA A 23 -6.40 9.87 6.27
C ALA A 23 -5.67 8.94 7.24
N ALA A 24 -6.36 7.88 7.68
CA ALA A 24 -5.75 6.92 8.60
C ALA A 24 -4.45 6.38 7.97
N PRO A 25 -3.39 6.13 8.74
CA PRO A 25 -2.12 5.57 8.23
C PRO A 25 -2.32 4.34 7.34
N ALA A 26 -3.38 3.60 7.57
CA ALA A 26 -3.79 2.43 6.81
C ALA A 26 -4.12 2.72 5.34
N ASP A 27 -4.52 3.93 4.96
CA ASP A 27 -4.87 4.26 3.57
C ASP A 27 -3.68 4.82 2.78
N ALA A 28 -2.63 5.25 3.45
CA ALA A 28 -1.41 5.76 2.81
C ALA A 28 -0.67 4.70 1.98
N VAL A 29 -0.93 3.41 2.22
CA VAL A 29 -0.36 2.29 1.45
C VAL A 29 -1.06 2.11 0.09
N LEU A 30 -2.28 2.61 -0.07
CA LEU A 30 -3.08 2.42 -1.28
C LEU A 30 -2.55 3.30 -2.43
N GLY A 31 -2.60 2.75 -3.64
CA GLY A 31 -2.18 3.45 -4.85
C GLY A 31 -1.09 2.72 -5.62
N ARG A 32 -0.39 3.45 -6.49
CA ARG A 32 0.66 2.90 -7.35
C ARG A 32 2.04 3.22 -6.82
N TRP A 33 2.89 2.20 -6.82
CA TRP A 33 4.24 2.27 -6.29
C TRP A 33 5.25 1.76 -7.32
N ALA A 34 6.30 2.54 -7.55
CA ALA A 34 7.45 2.11 -8.34
C ALA A 34 8.38 1.25 -7.47
N THR A 35 8.73 0.07 -7.97
CA THR A 35 9.69 -0.82 -7.31
C THR A 35 11.11 -0.52 -7.76
N PRO A 36 12.14 -0.82 -6.93
CA PRO A 36 13.53 -0.55 -7.29
C PRO A 36 14.07 -1.46 -8.40
N SER A 37 13.38 -2.56 -8.70
CA SER A 37 13.82 -3.54 -9.69
C SER A 37 12.94 -3.51 -10.92
N LYS A 38 13.56 -3.66 -12.11
CA LYS A 38 12.91 -3.78 -13.43
C LYS A 38 11.85 -2.72 -13.72
N HIS A 39 11.96 -1.54 -13.13
CA HIS A 39 10.98 -0.45 -13.23
C HIS A 39 9.55 -0.95 -13.03
N GLY A 40 9.39 -1.87 -12.07
CA GLY A 40 8.10 -2.45 -11.75
C GLY A 40 7.15 -1.41 -11.18
N VAL A 41 5.86 -1.55 -11.49
CA VAL A 41 4.78 -0.75 -10.91
C VAL A 41 3.77 -1.69 -10.28
N VAL A 42 3.55 -1.50 -8.99
CA VAL A 42 2.59 -2.28 -8.21
C VAL A 42 1.43 -1.39 -7.78
N GLU A 43 0.22 -1.82 -8.05
CA GLU A 43 -1.00 -1.16 -7.59
C GLU A 43 -1.54 -1.89 -6.36
N ILE A 44 -1.59 -1.17 -5.23
CA ILE A 44 -2.10 -1.69 -3.96
C ILE A 44 -3.53 -1.19 -3.75
N THR A 45 -4.44 -2.12 -3.47
CA THR A 45 -5.85 -1.88 -3.23
C THR A 45 -6.34 -2.61 -1.99
N ARG A 46 -7.52 -2.25 -1.49
CA ARG A 46 -8.19 -2.99 -0.41
C ARG A 46 -8.71 -4.33 -0.89
N CYS A 47 -8.52 -5.38 -0.07
CA CYS A 47 -9.04 -6.73 -0.23
C CYS A 47 -9.75 -7.13 1.07
N GLY A 48 -10.98 -6.64 1.30
CA GLY A 48 -11.66 -6.82 2.58
C GLY A 48 -10.88 -6.13 3.72
N ALA A 49 -10.57 -6.86 4.78
CA ALA A 49 -9.76 -6.38 5.91
C ALA A 49 -8.26 -6.33 5.64
N SER A 50 -7.81 -6.83 4.49
CA SER A 50 -6.41 -6.85 4.06
C SER A 50 -6.16 -5.95 2.87
N ILE A 51 -4.92 -5.92 2.38
CA ILE A 51 -4.53 -5.29 1.12
C ILE A 51 -4.01 -6.33 0.14
N CYS A 52 -4.24 -6.06 -1.16
CA CYS A 52 -3.69 -6.80 -2.28
C CYS A 52 -2.89 -5.86 -3.16
N GLY A 53 -1.77 -6.34 -3.72
CA GLY A 53 -0.99 -5.61 -4.71
C GLY A 53 -0.81 -6.42 -5.97
N ARG A 54 -1.03 -5.77 -7.12
CA ARG A 54 -0.86 -6.37 -8.44
C ARG A 54 0.28 -5.70 -9.19
N LEU A 55 1.10 -6.49 -9.86
CA LEU A 55 2.11 -6.00 -10.79
C LEU A 55 1.43 -5.49 -12.05
N VAL A 56 1.33 -4.19 -12.24
CA VAL A 56 0.58 -3.60 -13.38
C VAL A 56 1.48 -3.17 -14.53
N ASN A 57 2.79 -2.96 -14.27
CA ASN A 57 3.78 -2.60 -15.29
C ASN A 57 5.19 -3.04 -14.85
N GLY A 58 6.14 -3.01 -15.79
CA GLY A 58 7.54 -3.34 -15.60
C GLY A 58 8.24 -3.56 -16.93
N ASP A 59 9.57 -3.70 -16.93
CA ASP A 59 10.35 -3.87 -18.16
C ASP A 59 9.89 -5.08 -18.99
N ASP A 60 9.69 -6.22 -18.34
CA ASP A 60 9.26 -7.45 -19.01
C ASP A 60 7.87 -7.30 -19.63
N ILE A 61 6.93 -6.63 -18.93
CA ILE A 61 5.56 -6.37 -19.41
C ILE A 61 5.58 -5.38 -20.58
N ARG A 62 6.45 -4.36 -20.53
CA ARG A 62 6.59 -3.40 -21.64
C ARG A 62 7.20 -4.05 -22.89
N ALA A 63 8.15 -4.94 -22.68
CA ALA A 63 8.78 -5.68 -23.79
C ALA A 63 7.79 -6.70 -24.42
N ASN A 64 6.96 -7.33 -23.60
CA ASN A 64 5.98 -8.30 -24.02
C ASN A 64 4.76 -8.30 -23.07
N ALA A 65 3.61 -7.81 -23.56
CA ALA A 65 2.38 -7.78 -22.77
C ALA A 65 1.89 -9.18 -22.31
N ASP A 66 2.34 -10.23 -22.98
CA ASP A 66 2.07 -11.64 -22.64
C ASP A 66 3.19 -12.31 -21.85
N ALA A 67 4.16 -11.53 -21.34
CA ALA A 67 5.23 -12.03 -20.49
C ALA A 67 4.67 -12.93 -19.37
N ARG A 68 5.32 -14.07 -19.16
CA ARG A 68 4.86 -15.12 -18.25
C ARG A 68 5.76 -15.21 -17.03
N ASP A 69 5.21 -15.79 -15.97
CA ASP A 69 5.86 -16.02 -14.68
C ASP A 69 6.80 -17.24 -14.73
N VAL A 70 7.75 -17.20 -15.67
CA VAL A 70 8.60 -18.36 -16.02
C VAL A 70 9.54 -18.81 -14.90
N ASN A 71 9.85 -17.92 -13.96
CA ASN A 71 10.72 -18.23 -12.83
C ASN A 71 9.95 -18.86 -11.64
N ASN A 72 8.63 -19.00 -11.72
CA ASN A 72 7.86 -19.54 -10.62
C ASN A 72 8.38 -20.92 -10.23
N ARG A 73 8.61 -21.12 -8.94
CA ARG A 73 9.08 -22.41 -8.41
C ARG A 73 8.06 -23.53 -8.61
N ASN A 74 6.76 -23.19 -8.62
CA ASN A 74 5.70 -24.10 -9.03
C ASN A 74 5.54 -24.07 -10.55
N VAL A 75 5.95 -25.14 -11.23
CA VAL A 75 5.93 -25.26 -12.70
C VAL A 75 4.52 -25.02 -13.26
N ALA A 76 3.47 -25.48 -12.58
CA ALA A 76 2.09 -25.30 -13.02
C ALA A 76 1.65 -23.83 -13.08
N GLN A 77 2.34 -22.94 -12.38
CA GLN A 77 2.04 -21.50 -12.35
C GLN A 77 2.87 -20.68 -13.34
N ARG A 78 3.82 -21.28 -14.05
CA ARG A 78 4.69 -20.56 -15.01
C ARG A 78 3.95 -20.01 -16.23
N THR A 79 2.74 -20.46 -16.48
CA THR A 79 1.88 -19.98 -17.57
C THR A 79 1.10 -18.70 -17.22
N ARG A 80 1.11 -18.27 -15.96
CA ARG A 80 0.44 -17.02 -15.54
C ARG A 80 1.10 -15.82 -16.22
N ARG A 81 0.30 -14.81 -16.55
CA ARG A 81 0.83 -13.54 -17.01
C ARG A 81 1.45 -12.76 -15.85
N LEU A 82 2.53 -12.03 -16.13
CA LEU A 82 3.10 -11.08 -15.17
C LEU A 82 2.19 -9.87 -14.98
N LYS A 83 1.57 -9.38 -16.07
CA LYS A 83 0.60 -8.29 -15.99
C LYS A 83 -0.59 -8.70 -15.15
N ASP A 84 -0.94 -7.85 -14.18
CA ASP A 84 -2.01 -8.04 -13.20
C ASP A 84 -1.81 -9.23 -12.23
N LEU A 85 -0.59 -9.79 -12.19
CA LEU A 85 -0.24 -10.83 -11.24
C LEU A 85 -0.31 -10.27 -9.81
N THR A 86 -1.08 -10.93 -8.94
CA THR A 86 -1.11 -10.61 -7.52
C THR A 86 0.23 -11.02 -6.88
N ILE A 87 0.96 -10.03 -6.36
CA ILE A 87 2.26 -10.23 -5.72
C ILE A 87 2.25 -9.85 -4.24
N ILE A 88 1.28 -9.07 -3.79
CA ILE A 88 1.07 -8.73 -2.38
C ILE A 88 -0.30 -9.23 -1.96
N GLN A 89 -0.38 -9.98 -0.86
CA GLN A 89 -1.66 -10.48 -0.35
C GLN A 89 -1.63 -10.78 1.15
N GLY A 90 -2.81 -10.71 1.77
CA GLY A 90 -3.02 -11.14 3.15
C GLY A 90 -2.51 -10.19 4.23
N PHE A 91 -1.90 -9.06 3.87
CA PHE A 91 -1.42 -8.09 4.85
C PHE A 91 -2.57 -7.46 5.62
N ARG A 92 -2.46 -7.44 6.94
CA ARG A 92 -3.44 -6.86 7.86
C ARG A 92 -2.85 -5.65 8.58
N PRO A 93 -3.67 -4.64 8.90
CA PRO A 93 -3.19 -3.48 9.65
C PRO A 93 -2.81 -3.89 11.09
N ASP A 94 -1.66 -3.39 11.54
CA ASP A 94 -1.14 -3.55 12.89
C ASP A 94 -0.45 -2.24 13.30
N GLY A 95 -1.19 -1.35 13.95
CA GLY A 95 -0.74 0.01 14.28
C GLY A 95 -0.40 0.81 13.03
N ASP A 96 0.87 1.18 12.88
CA ASP A 96 1.42 1.93 11.75
C ASP A 96 1.98 1.03 10.61
N LYS A 97 1.78 -0.29 10.72
CA LYS A 97 2.32 -1.30 9.81
C LYS A 97 1.21 -2.15 9.21
N TRP A 98 1.62 -2.89 8.18
CA TRP A 98 0.86 -4.00 7.62
C TRP A 98 1.68 -5.27 7.76
N THR A 99 1.14 -6.28 8.45
CA THR A 99 1.84 -7.52 8.84
C THR A 99 1.09 -8.75 8.36
N ASP A 100 1.66 -9.92 8.65
CA ASP A 100 1.07 -11.26 8.40
C ASP A 100 0.76 -11.57 6.94
N GLY A 101 1.28 -10.76 6.01
CA GLY A 101 1.09 -10.96 4.60
C GLY A 101 2.24 -11.69 3.93
N SER A 102 2.03 -11.97 2.66
CA SER A 102 3.04 -12.54 1.78
C SER A 102 3.29 -11.67 0.56
N VAL A 103 4.54 -11.67 0.11
CA VAL A 103 4.98 -11.05 -1.13
C VAL A 103 5.60 -12.10 -2.03
N TYR A 104 5.10 -12.19 -3.26
CA TYR A 104 5.66 -13.01 -4.32
C TYR A 104 6.64 -12.18 -5.16
N ASN A 105 7.83 -12.71 -5.40
CA ASN A 105 8.81 -12.08 -6.27
C ASN A 105 8.92 -12.86 -7.60
N PRO A 106 8.44 -12.32 -8.73
CA PRO A 106 8.51 -13.01 -10.01
C PRO A 106 9.92 -13.11 -10.59
N GLU A 107 10.91 -12.38 -10.05
CA GLU A 107 12.30 -12.48 -10.52
C GLU A 107 12.99 -13.76 -10.07
N ASP A 108 12.66 -14.26 -8.87
CA ASP A 108 13.23 -15.48 -8.32
C ASP A 108 12.20 -16.60 -8.08
N GLY A 109 10.92 -16.30 -8.36
CA GLY A 109 9.80 -17.23 -8.21
C GLY A 109 9.47 -17.59 -6.76
N GLY A 110 9.98 -16.85 -5.79
CA GLY A 110 9.82 -17.08 -4.36
C GLY A 110 8.68 -16.29 -3.75
N THR A 111 8.10 -16.84 -2.69
CA THR A 111 7.14 -16.15 -1.81
C THR A 111 7.74 -15.95 -0.44
N TYR A 112 7.60 -14.76 0.11
CA TYR A 112 8.23 -14.31 1.34
C TYR A 112 7.17 -13.79 2.31
N HIS A 113 7.37 -14.01 3.61
CA HIS A 113 6.58 -13.34 4.64
C HIS A 113 6.98 -11.89 4.74
N GLY A 114 5.99 -10.99 4.78
CA GLY A 114 6.24 -9.57 4.65
C GLY A 114 5.73 -8.71 5.78
N THR A 115 6.35 -7.53 5.86
CA THR A 115 5.86 -6.39 6.63
C THR A 115 5.99 -5.16 5.74
N ILE A 116 4.93 -4.33 5.71
CA ILE A 116 4.92 -3.08 4.97
C ILE A 116 4.81 -1.93 5.98
N THR A 117 5.66 -0.93 5.83
CA THR A 117 5.61 0.34 6.58
C THR A 117 5.61 1.51 5.60
N ILE A 118 4.88 2.57 5.94
CA ILE A 118 4.90 3.82 5.20
C ILE A 118 5.83 4.78 5.94
N ASP A 119 6.81 5.31 5.21
CA ASP A 119 7.80 6.26 5.72
C ASP A 119 7.51 7.65 5.12
N GLY A 120 6.81 8.47 5.90
CA GLY A 120 6.34 9.76 5.43
C GLY A 120 5.32 9.67 4.29
N ALA A 121 5.38 10.64 3.36
CA ALA A 121 4.49 10.69 2.19
C ALA A 121 5.09 10.02 0.94
N ASP A 122 6.39 9.70 0.95
CA ASP A 122 7.16 9.45 -0.27
C ASP A 122 7.84 8.08 -0.32
N ALA A 123 7.64 7.23 0.68
CA ALA A 123 8.26 5.91 0.71
C ALA A 123 7.36 4.84 1.34
N LEU A 124 7.33 3.69 0.68
CA LEU A 124 6.84 2.44 1.23
C LEU A 124 8.03 1.51 1.41
N ARG A 125 8.20 0.97 2.60
CA ARG A 125 9.22 -0.06 2.88
C ARG A 125 8.55 -1.41 2.95
N LEU A 126 8.94 -2.30 2.05
CA LEU A 126 8.55 -3.69 2.04
C LEU A 126 9.71 -4.55 2.55
N LYS A 127 9.54 -5.15 3.70
CA LYS A 127 10.46 -6.15 4.25
C LYS A 127 9.92 -7.53 3.97
N GLY A 128 10.66 -8.35 3.24
CA GLY A 128 10.34 -9.74 2.97
C GLY A 128 11.37 -10.66 3.62
N CYS A 129 10.91 -11.72 4.26
CA CYS A 129 11.77 -12.71 4.93
C CYS A 129 11.47 -14.13 4.41
N ILE A 130 12.52 -14.92 4.20
CA ILE A 130 12.38 -16.37 4.05
C ILE A 130 12.02 -16.94 5.42
N PHE A 131 12.84 -16.61 6.42
CA PHE A 131 12.65 -16.82 7.86
C PHE A 131 13.55 -15.81 8.60
N TRP A 132 13.25 -15.51 9.86
CA TRP A 132 14.08 -14.61 10.66
C TRP A 132 15.45 -15.24 10.97
N PRO A 133 16.60 -14.53 10.78
CA PRO A 133 16.74 -13.13 10.37
C PRO A 133 16.99 -12.91 8.86
N LEU A 134 16.77 -13.90 8.00
CA LEU A 134 17.03 -13.79 6.55
C LEU A 134 15.95 -12.96 5.85
N CYS A 135 16.09 -11.65 5.93
CA CYS A 135 15.16 -10.68 5.39
C CYS A 135 15.86 -9.70 4.44
N LYS A 136 15.11 -9.24 3.43
CA LYS A 136 15.49 -8.14 2.54
C LYS A 136 14.45 -7.03 2.62
N THR A 137 14.90 -5.78 2.68
CA THR A 137 14.01 -4.62 2.62
C THR A 137 14.19 -3.91 1.30
N GLN A 138 13.06 -3.55 0.67
CA GLN A 138 13.00 -2.70 -0.50
C GLN A 138 12.26 -1.41 -0.14
N THR A 139 12.68 -0.30 -0.73
CA THR A 139 11.97 0.98 -0.65
C THR A 139 11.32 1.25 -1.99
N TRP A 140 10.01 1.47 -1.98
CA TRP A 140 9.21 1.79 -3.15
C TRP A 140 8.79 3.25 -3.10
N THR A 141 8.70 3.91 -4.25
CA THR A 141 8.31 5.32 -4.36
C THR A 141 6.91 5.45 -4.95
N PRO A 142 6.07 6.39 -4.45
CA PRO A 142 4.72 6.55 -4.97
C PRO A 142 4.73 7.13 -6.39
N LEU A 143 3.84 6.64 -7.23
CA LEU A 143 3.53 7.22 -8.54
C LEU A 143 2.24 8.04 -8.40
N ARG A 144 2.37 9.36 -8.52
CA ARG A 144 1.27 10.32 -8.48
C ARG A 144 0.82 10.69 -9.88
#